data_02b2c7186fb0c4df8eefb2830dd1313e
#
_entry.id   02b2c7186fb0c4df8eefb2830dd1313e
#
_cell.length_a   1.000
_cell.length_b   1.000
_cell.length_c   1.000
_cell.angle_alpha   90.00
_cell.angle_beta   90.00
_cell.angle_gamma   90.00
#
_symmetry.space_group_name_H-M   'P 1'
#
loop_
_entity.id
_entity.type
_entity.pdbx_description
1 polymer ?
#
loop_
_entity_poly.entity_id
_entity_poly.type
_entity_poly.pdbx_seq_one_letter_code
_entity_poly.pdbx_strand_id
1 'polypeptide(L)'
;RNRYEFGGSIKWNITPDLNIQGRMRYERGEEHWVHNAYASSVGNLYPMGRMKDNRYFSDQLYGDVLVSYNHTFNDFSLSATAGSSFTKTKTSHVDLWGEGSQFSQPGSGNIFYPNIFTPNNYYGNMSTVGKDDNWMTQKRLNSVFATAQLGYREGIFLDISARNDWSSALAFTESCSFFYPSFGGSVLLNKFVDMGKNIDLFKFRASYSIVGNDVPVFMSNLLYSLGSQGAITPPDKAPFRTLKPEKTHSLEIGFDGTFLQNRLNI
;
A
#
# COMPACT_ATOMS: atom_id res chain seq x y z
N ARG A 1 8.16 -17.56 -0.51
CA ARG A 1 7.22 -16.48 -0.82
C ARG A 1 6.63 -16.71 -2.19
N ASN A 2 5.29 -16.70 -2.29
CA ASN A 2 4.56 -16.80 -3.54
C ASN A 2 3.73 -15.54 -3.73
N ARG A 3 3.62 -15.06 -4.99
CA ARG A 3 2.76 -13.94 -5.35
C ARG A 3 2.03 -14.26 -6.63
N TYR A 4 0.73 -14.08 -6.61
CA TYR A 4 -0.15 -14.28 -7.74
C TYR A 4 -0.84 -12.96 -8.05
N GLU A 5 -0.86 -12.57 -9.32
CA GLU A 5 -1.52 -11.36 -9.78
C GLU A 5 -2.36 -11.68 -11.01
N PHE A 6 -3.63 -11.25 -10.96
CA PHE A 6 -4.59 -11.38 -12.04
C PHE A 6 -5.20 -10.02 -12.30
N GLY A 7 -5.20 -9.59 -13.55
CA GLY A 7 -5.77 -8.30 -13.90
C GLY A 7 -6.35 -8.30 -15.29
N GLY A 8 -7.30 -7.39 -15.50
CA GLY A 8 -7.91 -7.15 -16.78
C GLY A 8 -8.32 -5.70 -16.93
N SER A 9 -8.42 -5.24 -18.16
CA SER A 9 -8.91 -3.90 -18.49
C SER A 9 -9.72 -3.91 -19.76
N ILE A 10 -10.73 -3.05 -19.78
CA ILE A 10 -11.55 -2.78 -20.96
C ILE A 10 -11.47 -1.28 -21.23
N LYS A 11 -11.11 -0.91 -22.44
CA LYS A 11 -11.11 0.48 -22.91
C LYS A 11 -12.09 0.64 -24.06
N TRP A 12 -12.97 1.60 -23.94
CA TRP A 12 -13.92 1.96 -24.96
C TRP A 12 -13.68 3.40 -25.43
N ASN A 13 -13.34 3.56 -26.69
CA ASN A 13 -13.21 4.88 -27.34
C ASN A 13 -14.59 5.28 -27.84
N ILE A 14 -15.21 6.25 -27.18
CA ILE A 14 -16.53 6.78 -27.52
C ILE A 14 -16.41 7.71 -28.75
N THR A 15 -15.39 8.58 -28.69
CA THR A 15 -15.00 9.46 -29.79
C THR A 15 -13.47 9.41 -29.93
N PRO A 16 -12.86 10.02 -30.96
CA PRO A 16 -11.40 10.15 -31.05
C PRO A 16 -10.77 10.81 -29.81
N ASP A 17 -11.50 11.73 -29.18
CA ASP A 17 -11.03 12.54 -28.05
C ASP A 17 -11.45 11.98 -26.68
N LEU A 18 -12.52 11.16 -26.62
CA LEU A 18 -13.12 10.69 -25.38
C LEU A 18 -13.06 9.18 -25.26
N ASN A 19 -12.51 8.68 -24.17
CA ASN A 19 -12.53 7.25 -23.86
C ASN A 19 -12.90 6.99 -22.41
N ILE A 20 -13.44 5.80 -22.17
CA ILE A 20 -13.71 5.26 -20.84
C ILE A 20 -12.91 3.97 -20.69
N GLN A 21 -12.25 3.80 -19.55
CA GLN A 21 -11.50 2.61 -19.23
C GLN A 21 -11.91 2.07 -17.86
N GLY A 22 -12.23 0.78 -17.79
CA GLY A 22 -12.37 0.04 -16.53
C GLY A 22 -11.20 -0.91 -16.34
N ARG A 23 -10.66 -0.97 -15.12
CA ARG A 23 -9.58 -1.89 -14.75
C ARG A 23 -9.90 -2.61 -13.47
N MET A 24 -9.50 -3.86 -13.37
CA MET A 24 -9.61 -4.65 -12.15
C MET A 24 -8.36 -5.49 -11.97
N ARG A 25 -7.86 -5.58 -10.74
CA ARG A 25 -6.69 -6.37 -10.37
C ARG A 25 -6.92 -7.05 -9.03
N TYR A 26 -6.61 -8.32 -9.00
CA TYR A 26 -6.51 -9.09 -7.77
C TYR A 26 -5.08 -9.56 -7.58
N GLU A 27 -4.56 -9.37 -6.39
CA GLU A 27 -3.23 -9.80 -5.99
C GLU A 27 -3.33 -10.61 -4.71
N ARG A 28 -2.63 -11.75 -4.67
CA ARG A 28 -2.45 -12.57 -3.49
C ARG A 28 -0.99 -12.82 -3.24
N GLY A 29 -0.51 -12.41 -2.06
CA GLY A 29 0.80 -12.73 -1.51
C GLY A 29 0.69 -13.79 -0.43
N GLU A 30 1.61 -14.74 -0.43
CA GLU A 30 1.75 -15.76 0.59
C GLU A 30 3.21 -15.87 1.01
N GLU A 31 3.46 -15.77 2.31
CA GLU A 31 4.76 -16.04 2.90
C GLU A 31 4.59 -17.16 3.93
N HIS A 32 5.41 -18.18 3.80
CA HIS A 32 5.46 -19.29 4.72
C HIS A 32 6.92 -19.55 5.12
N TRP A 33 7.19 -19.60 6.40
CA TRP A 33 8.50 -19.98 6.92
C TRP A 33 8.35 -20.79 8.19
N VAL A 34 9.25 -21.75 8.34
CA VAL A 34 9.34 -22.64 9.48
C VAL A 34 10.68 -22.40 10.15
N HIS A 35 10.65 -22.18 11.44
CA HIS A 35 11.86 -22.03 12.27
C HIS A 35 11.95 -23.19 13.26
N ASN A 36 13.04 -23.95 13.15
CA ASN A 36 13.33 -25.09 13.99
C ASN A 36 14.54 -24.77 14.87
N ALA A 37 14.32 -24.70 16.18
CA ALA A 37 15.39 -24.59 17.17
C ALA A 37 15.70 -25.97 17.73
N TYR A 38 16.96 -26.39 17.60
CA TYR A 38 17.41 -27.70 18.09
C TYR A 38 17.54 -27.73 19.62
N ALA A 39 17.27 -28.89 20.24
CA ALA A 39 17.38 -29.13 21.66
C ALA A 39 18.77 -28.85 22.22
N SER A 40 19.82 -28.90 21.39
CA SER A 40 21.22 -28.59 21.77
C SER A 40 21.59 -27.12 21.54
N SER A 41 20.64 -26.24 21.22
CA SER A 41 20.95 -24.84 20.96
C SER A 41 21.50 -24.13 22.18
N VAL A 42 22.51 -23.28 21.95
CA VAL A 42 23.21 -22.54 22.99
C VAL A 42 22.24 -21.61 23.74
N GLY A 43 22.32 -21.63 25.08
CA GLY A 43 21.59 -20.72 25.94
C GLY A 43 20.32 -21.27 26.59
N ASN A 44 20.02 -22.56 26.45
CA ASN A 44 18.89 -23.27 27.11
C ASN A 44 17.50 -22.62 26.95
N LEU A 45 17.32 -21.78 25.93
CA LEU A 45 16.04 -21.16 25.69
C LEU A 45 14.95 -22.19 25.33
N TYR A 46 15.36 -23.27 24.65
CA TYR A 46 14.46 -24.36 24.23
C TYR A 46 15.15 -25.70 24.48
N PRO A 47 15.16 -26.22 25.75
CA PRO A 47 15.94 -27.42 26.11
C PRO A 47 15.59 -28.67 25.28
N MET A 48 14.35 -28.79 24.88
CA MET A 48 13.85 -29.92 24.06
C MET A 48 13.62 -29.57 22.60
N GLY A 49 14.02 -28.36 22.22
CA GLY A 49 13.77 -27.80 20.88
C GLY A 49 12.43 -27.12 20.74
N ARG A 50 12.30 -26.34 19.66
CA ARG A 50 11.06 -25.63 19.30
C ARG A 50 10.84 -25.68 17.80
N MET A 51 9.61 -25.91 17.39
CA MET A 51 9.16 -25.74 16.01
C MET A 51 8.18 -24.57 15.94
N LYS A 52 8.40 -23.66 15.01
CA LYS A 52 7.52 -22.52 14.77
C LYS A 52 7.14 -22.48 13.29
N ASP A 53 5.83 -22.49 13.00
CA ASP A 53 5.26 -22.35 11.65
C ASP A 53 4.55 -20.99 11.57
N ASN A 54 4.98 -20.18 10.62
CA ASN A 54 4.51 -18.82 10.44
C ASN A 54 4.00 -18.63 9.02
N ARG A 55 2.75 -18.18 8.90
CA ARG A 55 2.09 -17.95 7.61
C ARG A 55 1.49 -16.56 7.57
N TYR A 56 1.87 -15.82 6.56
CA TYR A 56 1.35 -14.51 6.27
C TYR A 56 0.68 -14.49 4.90
N PHE A 57 -0.56 -13.99 4.85
CA PHE A 57 -1.33 -13.84 3.64
C PHE A 57 -1.71 -12.37 3.44
N SER A 58 -1.61 -11.91 2.20
CA SER A 58 -2.05 -10.59 1.81
C SER A 58 -2.87 -10.68 0.53
N ASP A 59 -4.14 -10.34 0.59
CA ASP A 59 -5.05 -10.28 -0.55
C ASP A 59 -5.37 -8.81 -0.83
N GLN A 60 -5.23 -8.37 -2.08
CA GLN A 60 -5.61 -7.04 -2.52
C GLN A 60 -6.52 -7.13 -3.75
N LEU A 61 -7.69 -6.51 -3.65
CA LEU A 61 -8.58 -6.28 -4.78
C LEU A 61 -8.60 -4.78 -5.06
N TYR A 62 -8.25 -4.42 -6.29
CA TYR A 62 -8.28 -3.07 -6.81
C TYR A 62 -9.19 -2.99 -8.02
N GLY A 63 -9.94 -1.90 -8.15
CA GLY A 63 -10.68 -1.59 -9.35
C GLY A 63 -10.80 -0.09 -9.54
N ASP A 64 -10.84 0.35 -10.80
CA ASP A 64 -11.09 1.74 -11.16
C ASP A 64 -11.89 1.88 -12.45
N VAL A 65 -12.48 3.07 -12.59
CA VAL A 65 -13.09 3.55 -13.83
C VAL A 65 -12.51 4.94 -14.11
N LEU A 66 -12.03 5.14 -15.33
CA LEU A 66 -11.41 6.36 -15.82
C LEU A 66 -12.17 6.88 -17.01
N VAL A 67 -12.42 8.18 -17.05
CA VAL A 67 -12.91 8.92 -18.22
C VAL A 67 -11.81 9.88 -18.62
N SER A 68 -11.31 9.75 -19.85
CA SER A 68 -10.23 10.58 -20.36
C SER A 68 -10.68 11.33 -21.62
N TYR A 69 -10.38 12.62 -21.64
CA TYR A 69 -10.64 13.53 -22.74
C TYR A 69 -9.36 14.22 -23.17
N ASN A 70 -9.04 14.17 -24.47
CA ASN A 70 -7.85 14.79 -25.04
C ASN A 70 -8.26 15.51 -26.33
N HIS A 71 -8.09 16.80 -26.38
CA HIS A 71 -8.43 17.60 -27.56
C HIS A 71 -7.48 18.79 -27.73
N THR A 72 -7.25 19.19 -28.99
CA THR A 72 -6.45 20.35 -29.34
C THR A 72 -7.33 21.38 -30.05
N PHE A 73 -7.40 22.59 -29.47
CA PHE A 73 -8.17 23.73 -29.96
C PHE A 73 -7.19 24.78 -30.46
N ASN A 74 -6.88 24.81 -31.77
CA ASN A 74 -5.89 25.73 -32.32
C ASN A 74 -4.57 25.70 -31.53
N ASP A 75 -4.28 26.79 -30.80
CA ASP A 75 -3.06 26.96 -29.98
C ASP A 75 -3.14 26.28 -28.60
N PHE A 76 -4.30 25.78 -28.19
CA PHE A 76 -4.52 25.18 -26.86
C PHE A 76 -4.70 23.66 -26.96
N SER A 77 -4.11 22.94 -26.03
CA SER A 77 -4.34 21.52 -25.82
C SER A 77 -4.92 21.26 -24.43
N LEU A 78 -5.89 20.38 -24.34
CA LEU A 78 -6.49 19.91 -23.09
C LEU A 78 -6.35 18.40 -23.01
N SER A 79 -5.71 17.92 -21.95
CA SER A 79 -5.74 16.51 -21.55
C SER A 79 -6.33 16.43 -20.15
N ALA A 80 -7.47 15.79 -19.99
CA ALA A 80 -8.17 15.67 -18.72
C ALA A 80 -8.56 14.21 -18.46
N THR A 81 -8.41 13.77 -17.21
CA THR A 81 -8.87 12.46 -16.77
C THR A 81 -9.58 12.61 -15.43
N ALA A 82 -10.78 12.06 -15.33
CA ALA A 82 -11.50 11.90 -14.07
C ALA A 82 -11.75 10.43 -13.81
N GLY A 83 -11.74 10.03 -12.55
CA GLY A 83 -11.92 8.64 -12.20
C GLY A 83 -12.35 8.40 -10.77
N SER A 84 -12.79 7.17 -10.55
CA SER A 84 -13.05 6.63 -9.22
C SER A 84 -12.35 5.30 -9.07
N SER A 85 -11.83 5.01 -7.90
CA SER A 85 -11.19 3.73 -7.61
C SER A 85 -11.58 3.20 -6.24
N PHE A 86 -11.48 1.89 -6.08
CA PHE A 86 -11.56 1.25 -4.79
C PHE A 86 -10.39 0.28 -4.61
N THR A 87 -9.92 0.19 -3.37
CA THR A 87 -8.94 -0.80 -2.94
C THR A 87 -9.47 -1.52 -1.71
N LYS A 88 -9.47 -2.83 -1.73
CA LYS A 88 -9.76 -3.67 -0.57
C LYS A 88 -8.53 -4.52 -0.29
N THR A 89 -7.93 -4.33 0.88
CA THR A 89 -6.78 -5.12 1.34
C THR A 89 -7.20 -5.96 2.53
N LYS A 90 -6.89 -7.24 2.49
CA LYS A 90 -7.06 -8.18 3.60
C LYS A 90 -5.71 -8.81 3.90
N THR A 91 -5.27 -8.71 5.15
CA THR A 91 -4.06 -9.38 5.61
C THR A 91 -4.39 -10.31 6.77
N SER A 92 -3.76 -11.47 6.80
CA SER A 92 -3.88 -12.41 7.90
C SER A 92 -2.53 -13.03 8.21
N HIS A 93 -2.32 -13.26 9.49
CA HIS A 93 -1.13 -13.85 10.03
C HIS A 93 -1.52 -15.00 10.95
N VAL A 94 -0.90 -16.15 10.75
CA VAL A 94 -1.05 -17.34 11.60
C VAL A 94 0.32 -17.76 12.06
N ASP A 95 0.50 -17.79 13.35
CA ASP A 95 1.73 -18.17 14.01
C ASP A 95 1.42 -19.31 14.98
N LEU A 96 1.96 -20.48 14.71
CA LEU A 96 1.87 -21.66 15.56
C LEU A 96 3.27 -22.05 16.02
N TRP A 97 3.43 -22.34 17.31
CA TRP A 97 4.66 -22.85 17.82
C TRP A 97 4.43 -23.99 18.81
N GLY A 98 5.39 -24.87 18.91
CA GLY A 98 5.43 -25.95 19.91
C GLY A 98 6.82 -26.10 20.47
N GLU A 99 6.90 -26.25 21.77
CA GLU A 99 8.14 -26.55 22.51
C GLU A 99 8.08 -27.97 23.06
N GLY A 100 9.16 -28.69 22.89
CA GLY A 100 9.25 -30.06 23.39
C GLY A 100 9.19 -30.12 24.92
N SER A 101 8.56 -31.17 25.45
CA SER A 101 8.46 -31.41 26.86
C SER A 101 9.56 -32.37 27.33
N GLN A 102 10.18 -32.05 28.49
CA GLN A 102 11.12 -32.96 29.15
C GLN A 102 10.42 -34.16 29.83
N PHE A 103 9.11 -34.06 30.00
CA PHE A 103 8.34 -35.07 30.72
C PHE A 103 7.53 -35.94 29.73
N SER A 104 8.25 -36.83 29.02
CA SER A 104 7.56 -37.98 28.43
C SER A 104 7.15 -38.91 29.56
N GLN A 105 5.85 -39.07 29.84
CA GLN A 105 5.41 -40.05 30.82
C GLN A 105 5.49 -41.45 30.20
N PRO A 106 6.34 -42.34 30.73
CA PRO A 106 6.41 -43.71 30.29
C PRO A 106 5.03 -44.37 30.51
N GLY A 107 4.47 -44.96 29.47
CA GLY A 107 3.20 -45.67 29.53
C GLY A 107 1.99 -44.87 29.04
N SER A 108 2.07 -43.59 28.74
CA SER A 108 0.96 -42.80 28.18
C SER A 108 0.76 -42.94 26.66
N GLY A 109 1.66 -43.65 26.00
CA GLY A 109 1.64 -43.79 24.53
C GLY A 109 2.13 -42.55 23.77
N ASN A 110 2.34 -41.43 24.45
CA ASN A 110 2.78 -40.16 23.87
C ASN A 110 4.27 -39.95 24.19
N ILE A 111 5.13 -40.22 23.24
CA ILE A 111 6.57 -40.03 23.35
C ILE A 111 6.96 -38.82 22.52
N PHE A 112 7.63 -37.83 23.15
CA PHE A 112 8.24 -36.72 22.44
C PHE A 112 9.69 -37.08 22.05
N TYR A 113 10.02 -36.82 20.82
CA TYR A 113 11.36 -37.05 20.26
C TYR A 113 12.06 -35.71 19.98
N PRO A 114 13.10 -35.33 20.72
CA PRO A 114 13.83 -34.09 20.45
C PRO A 114 14.40 -34.07 19.02
N ASN A 115 14.34 -32.88 18.38
CA ASN A 115 14.90 -32.63 17.04
C ASN A 115 14.20 -33.38 15.89
N ILE A 116 13.08 -34.05 16.13
CA ILE A 116 12.22 -34.57 15.06
C ILE A 116 11.11 -33.56 14.78
N PHE A 117 11.39 -32.61 13.89
CA PHE A 117 10.54 -31.47 13.58
C PHE A 117 9.36 -31.87 12.68
N THR A 118 8.36 -32.48 13.29
CA THR A 118 7.08 -32.76 12.65
C THR A 118 5.93 -32.11 13.42
N PRO A 119 4.87 -31.66 12.75
CA PRO A 119 3.70 -31.06 13.40
C PRO A 119 3.12 -31.97 14.51
N ASN A 120 3.03 -33.28 14.26
CA ASN A 120 2.50 -34.23 15.23
C ASN A 120 3.37 -34.30 16.50
N ASN A 121 4.68 -34.23 16.37
CA ASN A 121 5.61 -34.28 17.51
C ASN A 121 5.61 -32.97 18.31
N TYR A 122 5.62 -31.81 17.64
CA TYR A 122 5.72 -30.51 18.31
C TYR A 122 4.37 -29.86 18.64
N TYR A 123 3.29 -30.22 17.93
CA TYR A 123 1.96 -29.64 18.18
C TYR A 123 0.96 -30.63 18.79
N GLY A 124 1.27 -31.93 18.77
CA GLY A 124 0.35 -32.98 19.23
C GLY A 124 0.74 -33.70 20.51
N ASN A 125 2.02 -33.95 20.74
CA ASN A 125 2.48 -34.83 21.79
C ASN A 125 3.22 -34.09 22.90
N MET A 126 2.62 -34.03 24.11
CA MET A 126 3.30 -33.63 25.36
C MET A 126 4.14 -32.33 25.28
N SER A 127 3.89 -31.53 24.29
CA SER A 127 4.56 -30.27 24.04
C SER A 127 3.70 -29.09 24.50
N THR A 128 4.33 -28.03 24.92
CA THR A 128 3.65 -26.77 25.12
C THR A 128 3.39 -26.16 23.75
N VAL A 129 2.11 -26.05 23.40
CA VAL A 129 1.68 -25.45 22.12
C VAL A 129 1.15 -24.05 22.39
N GLY A 130 1.56 -23.12 21.58
CA GLY A 130 1.07 -21.77 21.65
C GLY A 130 0.78 -21.19 20.26
N LYS A 131 0.10 -20.07 20.28
CA LYS A 131 -0.14 -19.24 19.12
C LYS A 131 0.20 -17.81 19.50
N ASP A 132 1.13 -17.23 18.77
CA ASP A 132 1.46 -15.82 18.89
C ASP A 132 0.74 -15.06 17.76
N ASP A 133 0.42 -13.80 17.98
CA ASP A 133 0.03 -12.82 16.95
C ASP A 133 -0.89 -13.32 15.80
N ASN A 134 -1.84 -14.20 16.10
CA ASN A 134 -2.85 -14.60 15.12
C ASN A 134 -3.84 -13.46 14.93
N TRP A 135 -3.81 -12.83 13.77
CA TRP A 135 -4.68 -11.71 13.48
C TRP A 135 -5.13 -11.68 12.02
N MET A 136 -6.21 -10.98 11.79
CA MET A 136 -6.72 -10.66 10.47
C MET A 136 -7.16 -9.22 10.44
N THR A 137 -6.72 -8.48 9.43
CA THR A 137 -7.15 -7.11 9.18
C THR A 137 -7.80 -6.98 7.82
N GLN A 138 -8.73 -6.04 7.70
CA GLN A 138 -9.31 -5.66 6.44
C GLN A 138 -9.41 -4.14 6.38
N LYS A 139 -8.92 -3.57 5.28
CA LYS A 139 -8.97 -2.15 4.98
C LYS A 139 -9.63 -1.92 3.62
N ARG A 140 -10.44 -0.88 3.53
CA ARG A 140 -11.03 -0.40 2.28
C ARG A 140 -10.70 1.07 2.10
N LEU A 141 -10.30 1.43 0.89
CA LEU A 141 -10.06 2.79 0.45
C LEU A 141 -10.88 3.04 -0.81
N ASN A 142 -11.74 4.03 -0.80
CA ASN A 142 -12.47 4.51 -1.98
C ASN A 142 -11.92 5.89 -2.34
N SER A 143 -11.86 6.20 -3.63
CA SER A 143 -11.25 7.42 -4.10
C SER A 143 -12.00 7.99 -5.30
N VAL A 144 -12.04 9.31 -5.38
CA VAL A 144 -12.42 10.05 -6.58
C VAL A 144 -11.30 11.03 -6.90
N PHE A 145 -10.92 11.12 -8.15
CA PHE A 145 -9.81 11.98 -8.56
C PHE A 145 -10.02 12.56 -9.95
N ALA A 146 -9.40 13.68 -10.20
CA ALA A 146 -9.33 14.31 -11.49
C ALA A 146 -7.97 14.93 -11.72
N THR A 147 -7.50 14.88 -12.96
CA THR A 147 -6.27 15.54 -13.42
C THR A 147 -6.58 16.29 -14.71
N ALA A 148 -5.99 17.44 -14.89
CA ALA A 148 -6.08 18.20 -16.14
C ALA A 148 -4.73 18.85 -16.44
N GLN A 149 -4.33 18.77 -17.69
CA GLN A 149 -3.20 19.50 -18.25
C GLN A 149 -3.71 20.41 -19.36
N LEU A 150 -3.42 21.69 -19.24
CA LEU A 150 -3.67 22.70 -20.26
C LEU A 150 -2.33 23.08 -20.89
N GLY A 151 -2.23 22.96 -22.20
CA GLY A 151 -1.06 23.38 -22.97
C GLY A 151 -1.41 24.60 -23.86
N TYR A 152 -0.48 25.53 -23.99
CA TYR A 152 -0.57 26.66 -24.91
C TYR A 152 0.68 26.71 -25.80
N ARG A 153 0.46 26.65 -27.11
CA ARG A 153 1.49 26.68 -28.17
C ARG A 153 2.64 25.70 -27.91
N GLU A 154 2.33 24.53 -27.31
CA GLU A 154 3.33 23.52 -26.95
C GLU A 154 4.52 24.07 -26.14
N GLY A 155 4.36 25.22 -25.51
CA GLY A 155 5.41 25.91 -24.79
C GLY A 155 5.06 26.26 -23.35
N ILE A 156 3.78 26.43 -23.00
CA ILE A 156 3.31 26.64 -21.63
C ILE A 156 2.40 25.50 -21.25
N PHE A 157 2.61 24.89 -20.10
CA PHE A 157 1.77 23.84 -19.56
C PHE A 157 1.36 24.15 -18.12
N LEU A 158 0.09 23.95 -17.83
CA LEU A 158 -0.49 24.04 -16.50
C LEU A 158 -1.09 22.68 -16.13
N ASP A 159 -0.61 22.09 -15.05
CA ASP A 159 -1.07 20.80 -14.52
C ASP A 159 -1.88 21.04 -13.24
N ILE A 160 -3.06 20.48 -13.18
CA ILE A 160 -3.93 20.54 -12.01
C ILE A 160 -4.35 19.11 -11.68
N SER A 161 -4.24 18.73 -10.43
CA SER A 161 -4.83 17.46 -9.96
C SER A 161 -5.52 17.65 -8.62
N ALA A 162 -6.55 16.84 -8.41
CA ALA A 162 -7.27 16.77 -7.14
C ALA A 162 -7.70 15.34 -6.89
N ARG A 163 -7.56 14.90 -5.63
CA ARG A 163 -8.00 13.58 -5.18
C ARG A 163 -8.67 13.69 -3.83
N ASN A 164 -9.75 12.96 -3.64
CA ASN A 164 -10.36 12.76 -2.35
C ASN A 164 -10.46 11.26 -2.05
N ASP A 165 -10.00 10.87 -0.87
CA ASP A 165 -10.01 9.48 -0.41
C ASP A 165 -10.90 9.32 0.82
N TRP A 166 -11.58 8.19 0.91
CA TRP A 166 -12.35 7.73 2.06
C TRP A 166 -11.75 6.42 2.55
N SER A 167 -11.22 6.43 3.77
CA SER A 167 -10.59 5.25 4.36
C SER A 167 -11.45 4.63 5.45
N SER A 168 -11.60 3.30 5.40
CA SER A 168 -12.26 2.56 6.48
C SER A 168 -11.48 2.60 7.80
N ALA A 169 -10.18 2.88 7.79
CA ALA A 169 -9.38 3.05 8.99
C ALA A 169 -9.75 4.32 9.80
N LEU A 170 -10.41 5.28 9.13
CA LEU A 170 -10.87 6.54 9.72
C LEU A 170 -12.40 6.61 9.88
N ALA A 171 -13.12 5.51 9.66
CA ALA A 171 -14.59 5.49 9.60
C ALA A 171 -15.29 6.02 10.86
N PHE A 172 -14.64 5.93 12.03
CA PHE A 172 -15.19 6.38 13.31
C PHE A 172 -14.58 7.69 13.81
N THR A 173 -13.91 8.44 12.92
CA THR A 173 -13.33 9.75 13.21
C THR A 173 -14.10 10.85 12.51
N GLU A 174 -13.87 12.09 12.94
CA GLU A 174 -14.41 13.30 12.28
C GLU A 174 -13.79 13.54 10.89
N SER A 175 -12.69 12.87 10.56
CA SER A 175 -11.90 13.05 9.33
C SER A 175 -11.86 11.79 8.50
N CYS A 176 -13.01 11.15 8.22
CA CYS A 176 -13.08 9.93 7.40
C CYS A 176 -12.70 10.14 5.93
N SER A 177 -12.63 11.38 5.47
CA SER A 177 -12.26 11.76 4.12
C SER A 177 -11.14 12.79 4.12
N PHE A 178 -10.25 12.71 3.13
CA PHE A 178 -9.13 13.63 3.00
C PHE A 178 -8.89 14.00 1.54
N PHE A 179 -8.70 15.30 1.35
CA PHE A 179 -8.54 15.93 0.05
C PHE A 179 -7.10 16.41 -0.14
N TYR A 180 -6.53 16.11 -1.33
CA TYR A 180 -5.21 16.56 -1.73
C TYR A 180 -5.23 17.16 -3.14
N PRO A 181 -4.99 18.47 -3.24
CA PRO A 181 -4.76 19.15 -4.51
C PRO A 181 -3.26 19.12 -4.88
N SER A 182 -3.01 19.24 -6.18
CA SER A 182 -1.69 19.54 -6.73
C SER A 182 -1.82 20.50 -7.91
N PHE A 183 -0.89 21.43 -8.00
CA PHE A 183 -0.78 22.42 -9.06
C PHE A 183 0.65 22.43 -9.57
N GLY A 184 0.83 22.42 -10.88
CA GLY A 184 2.12 22.50 -11.52
C GLY A 184 2.06 23.41 -12.75
N GLY A 185 3.19 23.99 -13.11
CA GLY A 185 3.32 24.74 -14.34
C GLY A 185 4.72 24.60 -14.91
N SER A 186 4.83 24.63 -16.22
CA SER A 186 6.12 24.68 -16.90
C SER A 186 6.05 25.55 -18.16
N VAL A 187 7.18 26.19 -18.45
CA VAL A 187 7.35 27.07 -19.62
C VAL A 187 8.62 26.69 -20.36
N LEU A 188 8.49 26.41 -21.65
CA LEU A 188 9.59 26.23 -22.57
C LEU A 188 9.90 27.60 -23.22
N LEU A 189 10.90 28.30 -22.70
CA LEU A 189 11.21 29.67 -23.13
C LEU A 189 11.65 29.76 -24.58
N ASN A 190 12.34 28.75 -25.09
CA ASN A 190 12.80 28.71 -26.50
C ASN A 190 11.65 28.61 -27.52
N LYS A 191 10.41 28.35 -27.11
CA LYS A 191 9.20 28.41 -27.98
C LYS A 191 8.72 29.85 -28.19
N PHE A 192 9.07 30.79 -27.29
CA PHE A 192 8.55 32.16 -27.29
C PHE A 192 9.63 33.22 -27.54
N VAL A 193 10.88 32.88 -27.21
CA VAL A 193 12.01 33.80 -27.31
C VAL A 193 13.15 33.09 -28.06
N ASP A 194 13.72 33.76 -29.05
CA ASP A 194 14.93 33.28 -29.70
C ASP A 194 16.11 33.42 -28.70
N MET A 195 16.63 32.31 -28.24
CA MET A 195 17.73 32.22 -27.26
C MET A 195 19.08 32.04 -27.93
N GLY A 196 19.18 32.20 -29.26
CA GLY A 196 20.40 32.06 -30.04
C GLY A 196 20.83 30.60 -30.24
N LYS A 197 21.95 30.41 -30.96
CA LYS A 197 22.40 29.10 -31.46
C LYS A 197 22.98 28.15 -30.38
N ASN A 198 23.20 28.68 -29.18
CA ASN A 198 23.89 27.94 -28.11
C ASN A 198 22.92 27.36 -27.06
N ILE A 199 21.62 27.73 -27.11
CA ILE A 199 20.59 27.26 -26.18
C ILE A 199 19.53 26.51 -27.00
N ASP A 200 19.55 25.18 -26.89
CA ASP A 200 18.66 24.32 -27.66
C ASP A 200 17.29 24.16 -26.97
N LEU A 201 17.32 24.11 -25.61
CA LEU A 201 16.14 24.04 -24.78
C LEU A 201 16.38 24.76 -23.46
N PHE A 202 15.40 25.55 -23.03
CA PHE A 202 15.35 26.06 -21.67
C PHE A 202 13.92 26.01 -21.14
N LYS A 203 13.72 25.12 -20.17
CA LYS A 203 12.43 24.87 -19.52
C LYS A 203 12.50 25.25 -18.06
N PHE A 204 11.59 26.08 -17.62
CA PHE A 204 11.34 26.36 -16.21
C PHE A 204 10.11 25.57 -15.74
N ARG A 205 10.15 25.03 -14.52
CA ARG A 205 9.03 24.32 -13.90
C ARG A 205 8.88 24.69 -12.43
N ALA A 206 7.62 24.74 -11.99
CA ALA A 206 7.29 24.88 -10.58
C ALA A 206 6.05 24.03 -10.27
N SER A 207 6.03 23.38 -9.11
CA SER A 207 4.89 22.61 -8.66
C SER A 207 4.71 22.70 -7.15
N TYR A 208 3.46 22.63 -6.73
CA TYR A 208 3.07 22.51 -5.33
C TYR A 208 2.05 21.39 -5.17
N SER A 209 2.29 20.50 -4.23
CA SER A 209 1.41 19.38 -3.98
C SER A 209 1.20 19.15 -2.47
N ILE A 210 0.00 18.67 -2.15
CA ILE A 210 -0.33 18.16 -0.82
C ILE A 210 -0.59 16.66 -0.98
N VAL A 211 0.11 15.84 -0.21
CA VAL A 211 -0.06 14.38 -0.17
C VAL A 211 -0.48 13.97 1.22
N GLY A 212 -1.48 13.12 1.31
CA GLY A 212 -1.93 12.53 2.56
C GLY A 212 -1.50 11.09 2.70
N ASN A 213 -1.11 10.69 3.91
CA ASN A 213 -0.85 9.31 4.26
C ASN A 213 -1.93 8.81 5.21
N ASP A 214 -2.50 7.63 4.91
CA ASP A 214 -3.57 7.03 5.69
C ASP A 214 -3.02 6.43 7.00
N VAL A 215 -3.90 6.24 7.97
CA VAL A 215 -3.54 5.69 9.28
C VAL A 215 -3.58 4.14 9.27
N PRO A 216 -2.85 3.47 10.19
CA PRO A 216 -3.01 2.04 10.42
C PRO A 216 -4.45 1.67 10.78
N VAL A 217 -4.85 0.44 10.48
CA VAL A 217 -6.17 -0.08 10.86
C VAL A 217 -6.31 -0.15 12.39
N PHE A 218 -7.56 -0.05 12.86
CA PHE A 218 -7.96 -0.18 14.27
C PHE A 218 -7.53 0.96 15.22
N MET A 219 -6.85 2.00 14.74
CA MET A 219 -6.51 3.15 15.61
C MET A 219 -7.74 3.98 16.03
N SER A 220 -8.81 3.94 15.24
CA SER A 220 -10.08 4.63 15.52
C SER A 220 -11.14 3.77 16.22
N ASN A 221 -10.85 2.48 16.47
CA ASN A 221 -11.79 1.51 17.01
C ASN A 221 -11.43 1.08 18.42
N LEU A 222 -12.45 0.71 19.21
CA LEU A 222 -12.28 -0.01 20.47
C LEU A 222 -11.92 -1.47 20.14
N LEU A 223 -10.73 -1.90 20.53
CA LEU A 223 -10.28 -3.27 20.39
C LEU A 223 -10.40 -4.00 21.73
N TYR A 224 -11.27 -4.97 21.78
CA TYR A 224 -11.37 -5.89 22.91
C TYR A 224 -10.41 -7.05 22.72
N SER A 225 -9.70 -7.44 23.77
CA SER A 225 -8.89 -8.65 23.76
C SER A 225 -9.70 -9.84 24.28
N LEU A 226 -9.52 -10.99 23.62
CA LEU A 226 -10.13 -12.25 24.02
C LEU A 226 -9.07 -13.05 24.81
N GLY A 227 -9.26 -13.17 26.10
CA GLY A 227 -8.42 -13.97 26.97
C GLY A 227 -8.76 -15.46 26.96
N SER A 228 -8.05 -16.23 27.78
CA SER A 228 -8.32 -17.64 28.01
C SER A 228 -9.75 -17.84 28.53
N GLN A 229 -10.40 -18.96 28.15
CA GLN A 229 -11.77 -19.31 28.54
C GLN A 229 -12.86 -18.32 28.07
N GLY A 230 -12.57 -17.50 27.06
CA GLY A 230 -13.55 -16.58 26.50
C GLY A 230 -13.73 -15.27 27.29
N ALA A 231 -12.83 -14.95 28.22
CA ALA A 231 -12.87 -13.69 28.94
C ALA A 231 -12.62 -12.51 27.98
N ILE A 232 -13.51 -11.52 27.97
CA ILE A 232 -13.41 -10.32 27.16
C ILE A 232 -12.85 -9.20 28.01
N THR A 233 -11.69 -8.67 27.63
CA THR A 233 -11.07 -7.53 28.30
C THR A 233 -11.25 -6.27 27.47
N PRO A 234 -11.88 -5.21 27.99
CA PRO A 234 -11.98 -3.94 27.30
C PRO A 234 -10.61 -3.28 27.15
N PRO A 235 -10.42 -2.40 26.14
CA PRO A 235 -9.18 -1.66 26.00
C PRO A 235 -9.00 -0.64 27.13
N ASP A 236 -7.77 -0.43 27.56
CA ASP A 236 -7.41 0.55 28.60
C ASP A 236 -7.51 2.00 28.12
N LYS A 237 -7.55 2.22 26.80
CA LYS A 237 -7.55 3.55 26.18
C LYS A 237 -8.70 3.70 25.21
N ALA A 238 -9.35 4.87 25.26
CA ALA A 238 -10.34 5.25 24.27
C ALA A 238 -9.66 5.53 22.91
N PRO A 239 -10.29 5.19 21.78
CA PRO A 239 -9.78 5.51 20.46
C PRO A 239 -9.80 7.03 20.21
N PHE A 240 -8.88 7.49 19.38
CA PHE A 240 -8.80 8.89 18.99
C PHE A 240 -9.91 9.25 17.99
N ARG A 241 -10.90 10.01 18.38
CA ARG A 241 -11.96 10.51 17.47
C ARG A 241 -11.48 11.62 16.54
N THR A 242 -10.47 12.37 16.96
CA THR A 242 -9.88 13.50 16.20
C THR A 242 -8.70 13.09 15.33
N LEU A 243 -8.50 11.76 15.12
CA LEU A 243 -7.42 11.25 14.29
C LEU A 243 -7.57 11.77 12.85
N LYS A 244 -6.49 12.33 12.33
CA LYS A 244 -6.41 12.89 10.97
C LYS A 244 -5.30 12.20 10.21
N PRO A 245 -5.40 12.08 8.86
CA PRO A 245 -4.29 11.67 8.02
C PRO A 245 -3.12 12.64 8.16
N GLU A 246 -1.92 12.11 8.06
CA GLU A 246 -0.72 12.92 7.92
C GLU A 246 -0.75 13.64 6.57
N LYS A 247 -0.35 14.92 6.54
CA LYS A 247 -0.27 15.72 5.33
C LYS A 247 1.14 16.21 5.11
N THR A 248 1.68 15.91 3.94
CA THR A 248 2.98 16.41 3.48
C THR A 248 2.75 17.46 2.40
N HIS A 249 3.38 18.62 2.55
CA HIS A 249 3.37 19.71 1.60
C HIS A 249 4.71 19.74 0.88
N SER A 250 4.70 19.70 -0.45
CA SER A 250 5.90 19.74 -1.29
C SER A 250 5.84 20.92 -2.24
N LEU A 251 6.89 21.72 -2.26
CA LEU A 251 7.14 22.77 -3.26
C LEU A 251 8.39 22.41 -4.01
N GLU A 252 8.29 22.33 -5.33
CA GLU A 252 9.42 22.05 -6.21
C GLU A 252 9.55 23.16 -7.25
N ILE A 253 10.77 23.63 -7.44
CA ILE A 253 11.13 24.60 -8.49
C ILE A 253 12.36 24.06 -9.18
N GLY A 254 12.37 24.05 -10.50
CA GLY A 254 13.47 23.53 -11.28
C GLY A 254 13.57 24.14 -12.67
N PHE A 255 14.71 23.96 -13.28
CA PHE A 255 14.90 24.26 -14.68
C PHE A 255 15.63 23.10 -15.35
N ASP A 256 15.34 22.90 -16.63
CA ASP A 256 16.01 21.95 -17.50
C ASP A 256 16.61 22.75 -18.67
N GLY A 257 17.92 22.63 -18.91
CA GLY A 257 18.61 23.32 -19.96
C GLY A 257 19.39 22.37 -20.86
N THR A 258 19.31 22.59 -22.17
CA THR A 258 20.12 21.90 -23.16
C THR A 258 20.86 22.90 -24.00
N PHE A 259 22.15 22.75 -24.10
CA PHE A 259 23.07 23.75 -24.66
C PHE A 259 24.05 23.13 -25.67
N LEU A 260 24.62 23.98 -26.53
CA LEU A 260 25.75 23.65 -27.42
C LEU A 260 25.41 22.45 -28.37
N GLN A 261 24.28 22.53 -29.05
CA GLN A 261 23.80 21.48 -29.97
C GLN A 261 23.65 20.12 -29.26
N ASN A 262 22.94 20.11 -28.15
CA ASN A 262 22.66 18.93 -27.29
C ASN A 262 23.91 18.28 -26.64
N ARG A 263 25.03 19.04 -26.51
CA ARG A 263 26.24 18.51 -25.89
C ARG A 263 26.28 18.68 -24.37
N LEU A 264 25.53 19.62 -23.83
CA LEU A 264 25.44 19.89 -22.39
C LEU A 264 24.00 19.92 -21.96
N ASN A 265 23.63 19.03 -21.03
CA ASN A 265 22.30 18.94 -20.41
C ASN A 265 22.43 19.19 -18.91
N ILE A 266 21.62 20.06 -18.37
CA ILE A 266 21.60 20.45 -16.94
C ILE A 266 20.18 20.28 -16.44
#